data_234ff596f2f9013b881793c31faa6c73
#
_entry.id   234ff596f2f9013b881793c31faa6c73
#
_cell.length_a   1.000
_cell.length_b   1.000
_cell.length_c   1.000
_cell.angle_alpha   90.00
_cell.angle_beta   90.00
_cell.angle_gamma   90.00
#
_symmetry.space_group_name_H-M   'P 1'
#
loop_
_entity.id
_entity.type
_entity.pdbx_description
1 polymer ?
#
loop_
_entity_poly.entity_id
_entity_poly.type
_entity_poly.pdbx_seq_one_letter_code
_entity_poly.pdbx_strand_id
1 'polypeptide(L)'
;MLLALTVSCPPTLDKTSTDNIGVQPAYYRYEARRLLSYYDTVKMENATVTDIENKGKNGNFTQFSLSVDYPGQPTKKITARKIVLATGLQDILPSTPGVAENWGKGIFWCPWCDGHEHEDQPLGLLAPLNKIAGLVREMATLNRDVYAFVNGTDNSTTQALATKDLPQWKQYLQLHNVTVDNRTISEIKRIKSGDTHNADPSLPSVPEFDLFRVEFTEGKPVERAAFLTSFPDEQRSDVGEKAGVELVGGRLQANASAGLITNVPGIYAIGDANTDGTTNVPHALFTGKRAAVFLHGKFPPRFL
;
A
#
# COMPACT_ATOMS: atom_id res chain seq x y z
N MET A 1 17.20 -23.42 1.58
CA MET A 1 16.98 -22.10 2.20
C MET A 1 15.66 -21.56 1.66
N LEU A 2 14.80 -21.10 2.52
CA LEU A 2 13.62 -20.29 2.16
C LEU A 2 14.06 -18.83 2.21
N LEU A 3 13.75 -18.07 1.18
CA LEU A 3 14.00 -16.65 1.14
C LEU A 3 12.66 -15.91 1.02
N ALA A 4 12.34 -15.07 1.98
CA ALA A 4 11.25 -14.12 1.88
C ALA A 4 11.82 -12.77 1.50
N LEU A 5 11.36 -12.23 0.39
CA LEU A 5 11.74 -10.91 -0.10
C LEU A 5 10.67 -9.91 0.35
N THR A 6 11.04 -9.10 1.32
CA THR A 6 10.24 -7.94 1.69
C THR A 6 10.96 -6.69 1.22
N VAL A 7 10.30 -5.85 0.47
CA VAL A 7 10.80 -4.50 0.19
C VAL A 7 10.44 -3.66 1.41
N SER A 8 11.45 -3.10 2.08
CA SER A 8 11.17 -2.17 3.17
C SER A 8 10.50 -0.92 2.61
N CYS A 9 9.30 -0.66 3.05
CA CYS A 9 8.70 0.66 2.86
C CYS A 9 9.61 1.71 3.51
N PRO A 10 9.89 2.86 2.91
CA PRO A 10 10.36 4.01 3.67
C PRO A 10 9.38 4.25 4.82
N PRO A 11 9.79 4.93 5.88
CA PRO A 11 8.99 5.10 7.10
C PRO A 11 7.78 6.03 6.91
N THR A 12 7.13 5.97 5.77
CA THR A 12 5.83 6.57 5.56
C THR A 12 4.80 5.66 6.21
N LEU A 13 4.18 6.20 7.14
CA LEU A 13 3.18 5.74 8.06
C LEU A 13 2.08 4.95 7.35
N ASP A 14 2.09 3.65 7.52
CA ASP A 14 0.94 2.83 7.23
C ASP A 14 0.35 2.41 8.59
N LYS A 15 -0.78 2.96 8.94
CA LYS A 15 -1.53 2.60 10.14
C LYS A 15 -2.49 1.49 9.76
N THR A 16 -2.15 0.25 9.98
CA THR A 16 -3.14 -0.79 9.74
C THR A 16 -2.91 -2.00 10.61
N SER A 17 -3.82 -2.29 11.46
CA SER A 17 -4.17 -3.65 11.85
C SER A 17 -5.26 -3.61 12.93
N THR A 18 -6.27 -4.42 12.77
CA THR A 18 -7.31 -4.64 13.78
C THR A 18 -6.77 -5.14 15.11
N ASP A 19 -5.57 -5.75 15.11
CA ASP A 19 -4.91 -6.26 16.32
C ASP A 19 -3.97 -5.22 16.96
N ASN A 20 -3.68 -4.12 16.25
CA ASN A 20 -2.78 -3.05 16.69
C ASN A 20 -3.36 -1.69 16.26
N ILE A 21 -4.63 -1.45 16.55
CA ILE A 21 -5.29 -0.17 16.25
C ILE A 21 -4.46 0.98 16.81
N GLY A 22 -4.08 1.89 15.92
CA GLY A 22 -3.32 3.07 16.25
C GLY A 22 -1.82 2.86 16.49
N VAL A 23 -1.28 1.66 16.31
CA VAL A 23 0.17 1.43 16.40
C VAL A 23 0.86 1.89 15.12
N GLN A 24 1.90 2.69 15.26
CA GLN A 24 2.67 3.14 14.11
C GLN A 24 3.32 1.96 13.36
N PRO A 25 3.28 1.93 12.02
CA PRO A 25 3.83 0.85 11.22
C PRO A 25 5.33 0.61 11.42
N ALA A 26 6.09 1.66 11.68
CA ALA A 26 7.50 1.53 12.00
C ALA A 26 7.72 0.70 13.28
N TYR A 27 6.92 0.95 14.31
CA TYR A 27 6.95 0.19 15.57
C TYR A 27 6.47 -1.24 15.36
N TYR A 28 5.37 -1.45 14.65
CA TYR A 28 4.86 -2.78 14.31
C TYR A 28 5.93 -3.64 13.61
N ARG A 29 6.60 -3.08 12.59
CA ARG A 29 7.68 -3.76 11.89
C ARG A 29 8.88 -4.06 12.80
N TYR A 30 9.23 -3.11 13.68
CA TYR A 30 10.31 -3.31 14.65
C TYR A 30 10.00 -4.50 15.56
N GLU A 31 8.81 -4.55 16.16
CA GLU A 31 8.39 -5.63 17.04
C GLU A 31 8.32 -6.97 16.30
N ALA A 32 7.76 -7.00 15.09
CA ALA A 32 7.72 -8.22 14.28
C ALA A 32 9.14 -8.76 14.00
N ARG A 33 10.10 -7.89 13.66
CA ARG A 33 11.49 -8.29 13.45
C ARG A 33 12.15 -8.75 14.75
N ARG A 34 11.88 -8.09 15.87
CA ARG A 34 12.37 -8.48 17.20
C ARG A 34 11.90 -9.89 17.56
N LEU A 35 10.63 -10.20 17.35
CA LEU A 35 10.10 -11.54 17.59
C LEU A 35 10.73 -12.62 16.68
N LEU A 36 10.98 -12.30 15.41
CA LEU A 36 11.65 -13.20 14.48
C LEU A 36 13.11 -13.47 14.87
N SER A 37 13.80 -12.55 15.55
CA SER A 37 15.19 -12.73 15.97
C SER A 37 15.40 -13.80 17.03
N TYR A 38 14.32 -14.27 17.69
CA TYR A 38 14.39 -15.40 18.63
C TYR A 38 14.60 -16.78 17.95
N TYR A 39 14.50 -16.84 16.62
CA TYR A 39 14.64 -18.08 15.89
C TYR A 39 15.98 -18.15 15.17
N ASP A 40 16.88 -19.01 15.58
CA ASP A 40 18.20 -19.22 14.98
C ASP A 40 18.14 -19.64 13.50
N THR A 41 16.99 -20.15 13.07
CA THR A 41 16.74 -20.53 11.67
C THR A 41 16.38 -19.36 10.77
N VAL A 42 16.14 -18.18 11.33
CA VAL A 42 15.77 -16.97 10.60
C VAL A 42 16.98 -16.04 10.49
N LYS A 43 17.30 -15.64 9.28
CA LYS A 43 18.31 -14.61 9.01
C LYS A 43 17.65 -13.43 8.33
N MET A 44 17.73 -12.26 8.94
CA MET A 44 17.20 -11.01 8.41
C MET A 44 18.35 -10.13 7.92
N GLU A 45 18.28 -9.68 6.68
CA GLU A 45 19.30 -8.83 6.06
C GLU A 45 18.66 -7.59 5.43
N ASN A 46 19.37 -6.47 5.48
CA ASN A 46 18.98 -5.24 4.79
C ASN A 46 19.76 -5.17 3.48
N ALA A 47 19.09 -5.52 2.40
CA ALA A 47 19.68 -5.59 1.06
C ALA A 47 18.57 -5.49 0.00
N THR A 48 18.95 -5.23 -1.24
CA THR A 48 18.04 -5.21 -2.39
C THR A 48 18.28 -6.44 -3.25
N VAL A 49 17.24 -7.20 -3.54
CA VAL A 49 17.30 -8.25 -4.56
C VAL A 49 17.00 -7.61 -5.90
N THR A 50 17.94 -7.70 -6.82
CA THR A 50 17.88 -7.07 -8.15
C THR A 50 17.54 -8.05 -9.26
N ASP A 51 17.73 -9.35 -9.01
CA ASP A 51 17.47 -10.40 -10.00
C ASP A 51 17.21 -11.76 -9.34
N ILE A 52 16.37 -12.58 -9.98
CA ILE A 52 16.07 -13.96 -9.60
C ILE A 52 16.17 -14.84 -10.84
N GLU A 53 17.19 -15.65 -10.91
CA GLU A 53 17.42 -16.58 -12.01
C GLU A 53 16.99 -18.00 -11.61
N ASN A 54 16.17 -18.63 -12.43
CA ASN A 54 15.81 -20.04 -12.26
C ASN A 54 16.92 -20.92 -12.88
N LYS A 55 17.64 -21.64 -12.04
CA LYS A 55 18.74 -22.55 -12.42
C LYS A 55 18.26 -23.96 -12.81
N GLY A 56 16.95 -24.17 -12.88
CA GLY A 56 16.37 -25.48 -13.21
C GLY A 56 16.30 -26.42 -12.00
N LYS A 57 16.10 -27.71 -12.29
CA LYS A 57 16.01 -28.73 -11.25
C LYS A 57 17.40 -29.15 -10.76
N ASN A 58 17.55 -29.22 -9.46
CA ASN A 58 18.68 -29.84 -8.77
C ASN A 58 18.13 -30.94 -7.87
N GLY A 59 18.18 -32.18 -8.34
CA GLY A 59 17.47 -33.29 -7.71
C GLY A 59 15.95 -33.08 -7.70
N ASN A 60 15.32 -33.14 -6.53
CA ASN A 60 13.87 -33.04 -6.37
C ASN A 60 13.34 -31.62 -6.17
N PHE A 61 14.15 -30.58 -6.32
CA PHE A 61 13.72 -29.19 -6.12
C PHE A 61 14.26 -28.25 -7.21
N THR A 62 13.56 -27.14 -7.41
CA THR A 62 14.04 -26.04 -8.25
C THR A 62 15.09 -25.24 -7.46
N GLN A 63 16.19 -24.91 -8.10
CA GLN A 63 17.22 -24.03 -7.53
C GLN A 63 17.11 -22.65 -8.17
N PHE A 64 17.13 -21.62 -7.34
CA PHE A 64 17.18 -20.23 -7.76
C PHE A 64 18.50 -19.60 -7.35
N SER A 65 19.01 -18.69 -8.19
CA SER A 65 20.15 -17.82 -7.89
C SER A 65 19.66 -16.38 -7.84
N LEU A 66 19.91 -15.69 -6.73
CA LEU A 66 19.50 -14.32 -6.52
C LEU A 66 20.71 -13.41 -6.53
N SER A 67 20.61 -12.29 -7.25
CA SER A 67 21.56 -11.17 -7.14
C SER A 67 21.10 -10.25 -6.03
N VAL A 68 21.97 -10.00 -5.07
CA VAL A 68 21.63 -9.23 -3.86
C VAL A 68 22.66 -8.13 -3.65
N ASP A 69 22.19 -6.89 -3.64
CA ASP A 69 23.00 -5.70 -3.45
C ASP A 69 22.92 -5.25 -1.99
N TYR A 70 24.07 -5.17 -1.36
CA TYR A 70 24.25 -4.64 -0.02
C TYR A 70 24.85 -3.23 -0.08
N PRO A 71 24.42 -2.29 0.76
CA PRO A 71 24.99 -0.96 0.77
C PRO A 71 26.52 -0.99 0.94
N GLY A 72 27.25 -0.37 0.01
CA GLY A 72 28.70 -0.28 0.05
C GLY A 72 29.48 -1.59 -0.18
N GLN A 73 28.83 -2.64 -0.68
CA GLN A 73 29.46 -3.92 -0.96
C GLN A 73 29.20 -4.36 -2.41
N PRO A 74 30.04 -5.22 -2.99
CA PRO A 74 29.74 -5.85 -4.27
C PRO A 74 28.48 -6.71 -4.19
N THR A 75 27.77 -6.81 -5.32
CA THR A 75 26.62 -7.72 -5.49
C THR A 75 27.00 -9.16 -5.11
N LYS A 76 26.20 -9.79 -4.26
CA LYS A 76 26.36 -11.20 -3.87
C LYS A 76 25.36 -12.09 -4.57
N LYS A 77 25.75 -13.33 -4.85
CA LYS A 77 24.85 -14.39 -5.31
C LYS A 77 24.41 -15.26 -4.12
N ILE A 78 23.10 -15.41 -3.95
CA ILE A 78 22.48 -16.26 -2.92
C ILE A 78 21.68 -17.35 -3.61
N THR A 79 21.74 -18.58 -3.12
CA THR A 79 20.94 -19.69 -3.65
C THR A 79 19.75 -19.99 -2.75
N ALA A 80 18.59 -20.24 -3.36
CA ALA A 80 17.37 -20.63 -2.66
C ALA A 80 16.66 -21.78 -3.37
N ARG A 81 15.91 -22.59 -2.61
CA ARG A 81 15.01 -23.63 -3.15
C ARG A 81 13.60 -23.16 -3.34
N LYS A 82 13.19 -22.20 -2.55
CA LYS A 82 11.86 -21.56 -2.59
C LYS A 82 12.01 -20.07 -2.36
N ILE A 83 11.16 -19.30 -2.99
CA ILE A 83 11.10 -17.85 -2.87
C ILE A 83 9.68 -17.46 -2.50
N VAL A 84 9.54 -16.54 -1.56
CA VAL A 84 8.28 -15.88 -1.24
C VAL A 84 8.43 -14.41 -1.55
N LEU A 85 7.69 -13.92 -2.55
CA LEU A 85 7.62 -12.52 -2.92
C LEU A 85 6.59 -11.84 -2.01
N ALA A 86 7.08 -11.01 -1.11
CA ALA A 86 6.29 -10.14 -0.24
C ALA A 86 6.66 -8.69 -0.54
N THR A 87 6.74 -8.37 -1.83
CA THR A 87 7.29 -7.11 -2.35
C THR A 87 6.35 -5.93 -2.16
N GLY A 88 5.05 -6.18 -2.05
CA GLY A 88 4.03 -5.14 -1.87
C GLY A 88 3.84 -4.28 -3.11
N LEU A 89 3.13 -3.18 -2.92
CA LEU A 89 2.82 -2.18 -3.92
C LEU A 89 3.43 -0.84 -3.55
N GLN A 90 3.44 0.08 -4.50
CA GLN A 90 3.69 1.50 -4.26
C GLN A 90 2.61 2.33 -4.94
N ASP A 91 2.18 3.39 -4.26
CA ASP A 91 1.24 4.35 -4.81
C ASP A 91 1.94 5.26 -5.82
N ILE A 92 1.28 5.54 -6.94
CA ILE A 92 1.73 6.49 -7.95
C ILE A 92 1.19 7.86 -7.56
N LEU A 93 1.98 8.57 -6.75
CA LEU A 93 1.59 9.89 -6.27
C LEU A 93 1.73 10.95 -7.36
N PRO A 94 0.79 11.91 -7.43
CA PRO A 94 0.95 13.06 -8.31
C PRO A 94 2.15 13.91 -7.86
N SER A 95 2.76 14.60 -8.82
CA SER A 95 3.89 15.50 -8.56
C SER A 95 3.49 16.83 -7.91
N THR A 96 2.24 16.99 -7.51
CA THR A 96 1.76 18.19 -6.81
C THR A 96 2.53 18.38 -5.50
N PRO A 97 3.21 19.51 -5.29
CA PRO A 97 3.95 19.79 -4.07
C PRO A 97 3.08 19.61 -2.82
N GLY A 98 3.64 18.97 -1.80
CA GLY A 98 2.96 18.69 -0.53
C GLY A 98 2.19 17.37 -0.50
N VAL A 99 1.94 16.70 -1.63
CA VAL A 99 1.25 15.38 -1.61
C VAL A 99 2.17 14.31 -1.04
N ALA A 100 3.37 14.16 -1.60
CA ALA A 100 4.31 13.12 -1.16
C ALA A 100 4.79 13.32 0.28
N GLU A 101 5.00 14.58 0.70
CA GLU A 101 5.45 14.95 2.04
C GLU A 101 4.41 14.66 3.12
N ASN A 102 3.13 14.69 2.75
CA ASN A 102 2.01 14.49 3.65
C ASN A 102 1.30 13.14 3.43
N TRP A 103 1.82 12.29 2.57
CA TRP A 103 1.30 10.95 2.36
C TRP A 103 1.38 10.11 3.63
N GLY A 104 0.24 9.57 4.08
CA GLY A 104 0.10 8.92 5.38
C GLY A 104 0.14 9.86 6.59
N LYS A 105 0.05 11.19 6.37
CA LYS A 105 0.03 12.21 7.41
C LYS A 105 -1.11 13.19 7.16
N GLY A 106 -2.32 12.69 7.14
CA GLY A 106 -3.52 13.47 6.80
C GLY A 106 -3.90 13.42 5.31
N ILE A 107 -3.07 12.86 4.43
CA ILE A 107 -3.46 12.43 3.07
C ILE A 107 -3.42 10.90 3.07
N PHE A 108 -4.57 10.25 2.93
CA PHE A 108 -4.74 8.80 3.06
C PHE A 108 -5.65 8.22 1.97
N TRP A 109 -5.61 6.89 1.79
CA TRP A 109 -6.39 6.19 0.75
C TRP A 109 -7.41 5.20 1.31
N CYS A 110 -7.28 4.85 2.59
CA CYS A 110 -8.10 3.80 3.19
C CYS A 110 -9.02 4.38 4.25
N PRO A 111 -10.33 4.55 3.98
CA PRO A 111 -11.26 5.10 4.97
C PRO A 111 -11.46 4.20 6.19
N TRP A 112 -11.32 2.88 6.01
CA TRP A 112 -11.40 1.91 7.12
C TRP A 112 -10.14 1.88 8.00
N CYS A 113 -9.02 2.45 7.51
CA CYS A 113 -7.75 2.48 8.23
C CYS A 113 -7.61 3.79 9.04
N ASP A 114 -7.94 4.92 8.42
CA ASP A 114 -7.67 6.27 8.93
C ASP A 114 -8.92 7.15 9.02
N GLY A 115 -10.07 6.69 8.48
CA GLY A 115 -11.27 7.53 8.36
C GLY A 115 -11.87 7.94 9.70
N HIS A 116 -11.85 7.04 10.69
CA HIS A 116 -12.42 7.30 12.01
C HIS A 116 -11.67 8.40 12.78
N GLU A 117 -10.32 8.45 12.63
CA GLU A 117 -9.51 9.50 13.25
C GLU A 117 -9.78 10.90 12.66
N HIS A 118 -10.41 10.95 11.49
CA HIS A 118 -10.78 12.18 10.79
C HIS A 118 -12.28 12.39 10.70
N GLU A 119 -13.08 11.65 11.47
CA GLU A 119 -14.53 11.82 11.48
C GLU A 119 -14.94 13.23 11.93
N ASP A 120 -16.06 13.73 11.38
CA ASP A 120 -16.62 15.06 11.65
C ASP A 120 -15.69 16.24 11.33
N GLN A 121 -14.54 16.01 10.72
CA GLN A 121 -13.61 17.06 10.30
C GLN A 121 -13.86 17.47 8.83
N PRO A 122 -13.52 18.71 8.44
CA PRO A 122 -13.55 19.13 7.03
C PRO A 122 -12.66 18.24 6.16
N LEU A 123 -13.26 17.43 5.30
CA LEU A 123 -12.56 16.46 4.47
C LEU A 123 -12.38 16.94 3.03
N GLY A 124 -11.18 16.81 2.48
CA GLY A 124 -10.87 16.94 1.06
C GLY A 124 -10.89 15.57 0.36
N LEU A 125 -11.41 15.52 -0.86
CA LEU A 125 -11.24 14.37 -1.76
C LEU A 125 -10.27 14.76 -2.88
N LEU A 126 -9.15 14.04 -3.01
CA LEU A 126 -8.15 14.27 -4.05
C LEU A 126 -8.18 13.12 -5.06
N ALA A 127 -8.94 13.27 -6.13
CA ALA A 127 -9.08 12.22 -7.13
C ALA A 127 -9.64 12.78 -8.45
N PRO A 128 -9.51 12.07 -9.59
CA PRO A 128 -10.23 12.39 -10.79
C PRO A 128 -11.74 12.36 -10.59
N LEU A 129 -12.48 13.23 -11.31
CA LEU A 129 -13.92 13.41 -11.16
C LEU A 129 -14.71 12.10 -11.10
N ASN A 130 -14.38 11.14 -11.95
CA ASN A 130 -15.09 9.85 -12.03
C ASN A 130 -14.93 8.98 -10.77
N LYS A 131 -13.99 9.29 -9.88
CA LYS A 131 -13.80 8.57 -8.61
C LYS A 131 -14.53 9.22 -7.44
N ILE A 132 -14.93 10.49 -7.55
CA ILE A 132 -15.45 11.28 -6.43
C ILE A 132 -16.72 10.66 -5.83
N ALA A 133 -17.68 10.23 -6.63
CA ALA A 133 -18.91 9.65 -6.10
C ALA A 133 -18.67 8.36 -5.29
N GLY A 134 -17.66 7.56 -5.68
CA GLY A 134 -17.21 6.40 -4.93
C GLY A 134 -16.64 6.79 -3.56
N LEU A 135 -15.71 7.74 -3.54
CA LEU A 135 -15.08 8.23 -2.30
C LEU A 135 -16.11 8.86 -1.35
N VAL A 136 -17.07 9.64 -1.89
CA VAL A 136 -18.18 10.20 -1.09
C VAL A 136 -18.98 9.08 -0.42
N ARG A 137 -19.29 8.01 -1.13
CA ARG A 137 -20.03 6.86 -0.58
C ARG A 137 -19.28 6.20 0.58
N GLU A 138 -17.95 6.11 0.48
CA GLU A 138 -17.12 5.51 1.51
C GLU A 138 -17.04 6.36 2.79
N MET A 139 -17.13 7.70 2.66
CA MET A 139 -17.01 8.64 3.77
C MET A 139 -18.34 9.21 4.28
N ALA A 140 -19.46 8.91 3.64
CA ALA A 140 -20.76 9.55 3.93
C ALA A 140 -21.26 9.36 5.37
N THR A 141 -20.81 8.31 6.07
CA THR A 141 -21.17 8.06 7.48
C THR A 141 -20.21 8.74 8.47
N LEU A 142 -19.04 9.18 8.03
CA LEU A 142 -18.00 9.76 8.87
C LEU A 142 -17.91 11.30 8.72
N ASN A 143 -18.02 11.80 7.49
CA ASN A 143 -17.81 13.23 7.22
C ASN A 143 -18.98 13.84 6.46
N ARG A 144 -19.43 15.02 6.90
CA ARG A 144 -20.52 15.79 6.27
C ARG A 144 -20.03 17.02 5.52
N ASP A 145 -18.89 17.58 5.91
CA ASP A 145 -18.21 18.68 5.21
C ASP A 145 -17.16 18.12 4.25
N VAL A 146 -17.60 17.79 3.04
CA VAL A 146 -16.78 17.15 2.00
C VAL A 146 -16.56 18.10 0.83
N TYR A 147 -15.30 18.25 0.41
CA TYR A 147 -14.89 19.11 -0.70
C TYR A 147 -14.02 18.32 -1.68
N ALA A 148 -14.45 18.23 -2.93
CA ALA A 148 -13.77 17.43 -3.96
C ALA A 148 -12.85 18.30 -4.83
N PHE A 149 -11.57 18.04 -4.77
CA PHE A 149 -10.54 18.67 -5.60
C PHE A 149 -10.23 17.75 -6.78
N VAL A 150 -10.75 18.06 -7.96
CA VAL A 150 -10.58 17.23 -9.14
C VAL A 150 -9.46 17.69 -10.07
N ASN A 151 -8.76 18.76 -9.74
CA ASN A 151 -7.49 19.21 -10.32
C ASN A 151 -7.47 19.18 -11.86
N GLY A 152 -8.43 19.86 -12.51
CA GLY A 152 -8.52 19.94 -13.96
C GLY A 152 -9.13 18.70 -14.65
N THR A 153 -9.56 17.71 -13.90
CA THR A 153 -10.10 16.45 -14.48
C THR A 153 -11.61 16.48 -14.74
N ASP A 154 -12.31 17.58 -14.44
CA ASP A 154 -13.71 17.73 -14.84
C ASP A 154 -13.81 18.06 -16.33
N ASN A 155 -13.88 17.01 -17.15
CA ASN A 155 -13.97 17.05 -18.59
C ASN A 155 -14.94 15.98 -19.13
N SER A 156 -15.23 16.00 -20.43
CA SER A 156 -16.17 15.09 -21.06
C SER A 156 -15.84 13.62 -20.85
N THR A 157 -14.57 13.25 -20.84
CA THR A 157 -14.11 11.85 -20.65
C THR A 157 -14.43 11.36 -19.23
N THR A 158 -14.03 12.12 -18.20
CA THR A 158 -14.27 11.74 -16.81
C THR A 158 -15.74 11.83 -16.43
N GLN A 159 -16.50 12.76 -16.99
CA GLN A 159 -17.96 12.82 -16.83
C GLN A 159 -18.65 11.61 -17.44
N ALA A 160 -18.20 11.14 -18.61
CA ALA A 160 -18.73 9.92 -19.23
C ALA A 160 -18.43 8.69 -18.37
N LEU A 161 -17.22 8.58 -17.82
CA LEU A 161 -16.85 7.52 -16.88
C LEU A 161 -17.69 7.58 -15.60
N ALA A 162 -17.83 8.74 -14.99
CA ALA A 162 -18.68 8.93 -13.81
C ALA A 162 -20.13 8.52 -14.08
N THR A 163 -20.67 8.87 -15.26
CA THR A 163 -22.04 8.50 -15.66
C THR A 163 -22.17 7.00 -15.90
N LYS A 164 -21.14 6.35 -16.42
CA LYS A 164 -21.10 4.89 -16.58
C LYS A 164 -21.14 4.18 -15.22
N ASP A 165 -20.36 4.66 -14.25
CA ASP A 165 -20.25 4.05 -12.93
C ASP A 165 -21.48 4.36 -12.04
N LEU A 166 -22.00 5.59 -12.11
CA LEU A 166 -23.20 6.04 -11.40
C LEU A 166 -23.96 7.05 -12.28
N PRO A 167 -25.01 6.65 -13.00
CA PRO A 167 -25.76 7.54 -13.92
C PRO A 167 -26.23 8.85 -13.29
N GLN A 168 -26.52 8.84 -11.99
CA GLN A 168 -27.03 10.00 -11.24
C GLN A 168 -25.96 10.65 -10.35
N TRP A 169 -24.69 10.53 -10.71
CA TRP A 169 -23.56 11.01 -9.88
C TRP A 169 -23.68 12.50 -9.49
N LYS A 170 -24.19 13.38 -10.38
CA LYS A 170 -24.38 14.79 -10.06
C LYS A 170 -25.39 15.02 -8.95
N GLN A 171 -26.55 14.36 -9.05
CA GLN A 171 -27.58 14.40 -8.01
C GLN A 171 -27.09 13.81 -6.70
N TYR A 172 -26.29 12.73 -6.79
CA TYR A 172 -25.70 12.09 -5.62
C TYR A 172 -24.72 13.06 -4.89
N LEU A 173 -23.84 13.75 -5.61
CA LEU A 173 -22.95 14.74 -5.01
C LEU A 173 -23.73 15.92 -4.40
N GLN A 174 -24.78 16.39 -5.07
CA GLN A 174 -25.66 17.44 -4.55
C GLN A 174 -26.38 17.02 -3.27
N LEU A 175 -26.89 15.78 -3.21
CA LEU A 175 -27.56 15.22 -2.02
C LEU A 175 -26.63 15.21 -0.80
N HIS A 176 -25.34 14.98 -1.01
CA HIS A 176 -24.31 14.97 0.03
C HIS A 176 -23.62 16.33 0.23
N ASN A 177 -24.13 17.41 -0.37
CA ASN A 177 -23.58 18.75 -0.30
C ASN A 177 -22.07 18.85 -0.68
N VAL A 178 -21.62 18.01 -1.60
CA VAL A 178 -20.21 17.98 -2.03
C VAL A 178 -19.95 19.14 -3.00
N THR A 179 -19.02 20.01 -2.65
CA THR A 179 -18.49 21.01 -3.57
C THR A 179 -17.40 20.39 -4.45
N VAL A 180 -17.54 20.55 -5.78
CA VAL A 180 -16.52 20.07 -6.74
C VAL A 180 -15.72 21.25 -7.24
N ASP A 181 -14.41 21.22 -7.07
CA ASP A 181 -13.46 22.25 -7.49
C ASP A 181 -12.51 21.70 -8.55
N ASN A 182 -12.60 22.30 -9.76
CA ASN A 182 -11.79 21.87 -10.92
C ASN A 182 -10.55 22.75 -11.13
N ARG A 183 -10.24 23.67 -10.22
CA ARG A 183 -9.05 24.49 -10.32
C ARG A 183 -7.79 23.64 -10.20
N THR A 184 -6.73 24.06 -10.92
CA THR A 184 -5.42 23.39 -10.83
C THR A 184 -4.78 23.69 -9.48
N ILE A 185 -4.43 22.64 -8.75
CA ILE A 185 -3.73 22.74 -7.47
C ILE A 185 -2.26 23.03 -7.74
N SER A 186 -1.73 24.09 -7.11
CA SER A 186 -0.31 24.43 -7.17
C SER A 186 0.49 23.79 -6.03
N GLU A 187 -0.13 23.65 -4.84
CA GLU A 187 0.53 23.08 -3.66
C GLU A 187 -0.50 22.71 -2.58
N ILE A 188 -0.18 21.72 -1.74
CA ILE A 188 -0.91 21.38 -0.50
C ILE A 188 0.03 21.58 0.69
N LYS A 189 -0.22 22.63 1.48
CA LYS A 189 0.58 22.97 2.65
C LYS A 189 -0.06 22.45 3.93
N ARG A 190 0.67 21.67 4.72
CA ARG A 190 0.27 21.38 6.11
C ARG A 190 0.63 22.58 6.98
N ILE A 191 -0.35 23.38 7.35
CA ILE A 191 -0.17 24.65 8.10
C ILE A 191 -0.31 24.46 9.61
N LYS A 192 -0.90 23.34 10.05
CA LYS A 192 -0.95 22.94 11.46
C LYS A 192 -0.76 21.42 11.52
N SER A 193 0.10 20.95 12.41
CA SER A 193 0.26 19.54 12.77
C SER A 193 -0.52 19.25 14.03
N GLY A 194 -1.41 18.27 13.97
CA GLY A 194 -2.11 17.73 15.13
C GLY A 194 -1.27 16.75 15.96
N ASP A 195 -0.06 16.41 15.49
CA ASP A 195 0.86 15.56 16.23
C ASP A 195 1.19 16.19 17.58
N THR A 196 0.51 15.77 18.61
CA THR A 196 0.94 16.00 19.99
C THR A 196 2.05 15.01 20.26
N HIS A 197 3.28 15.45 20.25
CA HIS A 197 4.54 14.79 20.52
C HIS A 197 4.46 13.55 21.40
N ASN A 198 3.99 12.44 20.89
CA ASN A 198 4.05 11.17 21.59
C ASN A 198 5.43 10.58 21.38
N ALA A 199 6.23 10.66 22.44
CA ALA A 199 7.51 9.98 22.51
C ALA A 199 7.37 8.45 22.49
N ASP A 200 6.16 7.91 22.71
CA ASP A 200 5.89 6.48 22.72
C ASP A 200 5.36 6.01 21.35
N PRO A 201 6.17 5.30 20.54
CA PRO A 201 5.77 4.82 19.22
C PRO A 201 4.74 3.69 19.26
N SER A 202 4.43 3.12 20.45
CA SER A 202 3.37 2.10 20.59
C SER A 202 1.97 2.71 20.73
N LEU A 203 1.89 4.00 21.03
CA LEU A 203 0.61 4.69 21.16
C LEU A 203 0.10 5.17 19.79
N PRO A 204 -1.23 5.24 19.62
CA PRO A 204 -1.82 5.82 18.43
C PRO A 204 -1.32 7.25 18.22
N SER A 205 -0.85 7.56 17.02
CA SER A 205 -0.77 8.96 16.60
C SER A 205 -2.09 9.30 15.93
N VAL A 206 -2.92 10.05 16.62
CA VAL A 206 -4.16 10.56 16.07
C VAL A 206 -3.91 12.01 15.66
N PRO A 207 -3.73 12.34 14.38
CA PRO A 207 -3.59 13.71 13.93
C PRO A 207 -4.96 14.40 13.86
N GLU A 208 -5.73 14.26 14.92
CA GLU A 208 -6.94 15.02 15.13
C GLU A 208 -6.58 16.49 15.06
N PHE A 209 -7.01 17.30 14.23
CA PHE A 209 -6.70 18.74 14.16
C PHE A 209 -5.49 19.13 13.31
N ASP A 210 -5.09 18.30 12.38
CA ASP A 210 -4.28 18.77 11.26
C ASP A 210 -5.05 19.85 10.50
N LEU A 211 -4.32 20.78 9.91
CA LEU A 211 -4.89 21.74 8.98
C LEU A 211 -4.01 21.89 7.77
N PHE A 212 -4.60 21.67 6.63
CA PHE A 212 -3.96 21.83 5.33
C PHE A 212 -4.60 23.00 4.58
N ARG A 213 -3.77 23.70 3.80
CA ARG A 213 -4.21 24.70 2.86
C ARG A 213 -3.89 24.23 1.45
N VAL A 214 -4.94 24.14 0.61
CA VAL A 214 -4.81 23.86 -0.82
C VAL A 214 -4.67 25.18 -1.54
N GLU A 215 -3.51 25.41 -2.13
CA GLU A 215 -3.21 26.54 -2.98
C GLU A 215 -3.51 26.18 -4.43
N PHE A 216 -4.01 27.13 -5.19
CA PHE A 216 -4.34 26.95 -6.60
C PHE A 216 -3.50 27.89 -7.46
N THR A 217 -3.43 27.60 -8.75
CA THR A 217 -2.81 28.53 -9.72
C THR A 217 -3.54 29.86 -9.78
N GLU A 218 -4.85 29.84 -9.49
CA GLU A 218 -5.71 31.01 -9.48
C GLU A 218 -6.79 30.92 -8.41
N GLY A 219 -7.16 32.07 -7.83
CA GLY A 219 -8.22 32.17 -6.85
C GLY A 219 -7.77 31.97 -5.39
N LYS A 220 -8.74 31.94 -4.49
CA LYS A 220 -8.47 31.84 -3.05
C LYS A 220 -8.18 30.40 -2.64
N PRO A 221 -7.29 30.17 -1.65
CA PRO A 221 -7.03 28.85 -1.11
C PRO A 221 -8.26 28.28 -0.38
N VAL A 222 -8.24 26.95 -0.19
CA VAL A 222 -9.24 26.20 0.58
C VAL A 222 -8.54 25.41 1.67
N GLU A 223 -9.11 25.42 2.88
CA GLU A 223 -8.54 24.68 4.01
C GLU A 223 -9.35 23.41 4.30
N ARG A 224 -8.65 22.31 4.62
CA ARG A 224 -9.20 21.02 5.02
C ARG A 224 -8.36 20.38 6.12
N ALA A 225 -8.99 19.55 6.95
CA ALA A 225 -8.29 18.87 8.02
C ALA A 225 -7.56 17.61 7.54
N ALA A 226 -8.11 16.94 6.53
CA ALA A 226 -7.53 15.72 5.97
C ALA A 226 -7.98 15.52 4.52
N PHE A 227 -7.38 14.53 3.84
CA PHE A 227 -7.74 14.17 2.46
C PHE A 227 -7.83 12.66 2.29
N LEU A 228 -8.93 12.19 1.71
CA LEU A 228 -9.04 10.86 1.14
C LEU A 228 -8.72 10.91 -0.36
N THR A 229 -7.96 9.92 -0.83
CA THR A 229 -7.50 9.87 -2.22
C THR A 229 -7.85 8.55 -2.90
N SER A 230 -7.77 8.53 -4.24
CA SER A 230 -7.82 7.31 -5.04
C SER A 230 -6.77 7.42 -6.14
N PHE A 231 -5.50 7.35 -5.73
CA PHE A 231 -4.38 7.30 -6.66
C PHE A 231 -4.16 5.86 -7.17
N PRO A 232 -3.61 5.68 -8.36
CA PRO A 232 -3.23 4.36 -8.85
C PRO A 232 -2.03 3.83 -8.08
N ASP A 233 -1.84 2.53 -8.17
CA ASP A 233 -0.70 1.83 -7.60
C ASP A 233 -0.05 0.89 -8.62
N GLU A 234 1.16 0.42 -8.34
CA GLU A 234 1.89 -0.55 -9.14
C GLU A 234 2.71 -1.51 -8.26
N GLN A 235 3.25 -2.56 -8.86
CA GLN A 235 4.21 -3.41 -8.16
C GLN A 235 5.41 -2.57 -7.70
N ARG A 236 5.76 -2.68 -6.42
CA ARG A 236 6.90 -1.95 -5.86
C ARG A 236 8.24 -2.42 -6.42
N SER A 237 8.30 -3.62 -6.98
CA SER A 237 9.49 -4.24 -7.54
C SER A 237 9.13 -5.11 -8.73
N ASP A 238 9.91 -5.02 -9.78
CA ASP A 238 9.82 -5.83 -10.99
C ASP A 238 10.49 -7.21 -10.88
N VAL A 239 11.07 -7.53 -9.73
CA VAL A 239 11.84 -8.77 -9.51
C VAL A 239 11.00 -10.03 -9.70
N GLY A 240 9.70 -9.97 -9.41
CA GLY A 240 8.76 -11.08 -9.66
C GLY A 240 8.53 -11.30 -11.16
N GLU A 241 8.28 -10.24 -11.91
CA GLU A 241 8.15 -10.29 -13.39
C GLU A 241 9.42 -10.78 -14.05
N LYS A 242 10.59 -10.24 -13.67
CA LYS A 242 11.90 -10.69 -14.15
C LYS A 242 12.14 -12.18 -13.90
N ALA A 243 11.61 -12.71 -12.80
CA ALA A 243 11.65 -14.14 -12.48
C ALA A 243 10.64 -14.98 -13.29
N GLY A 244 9.86 -14.36 -14.17
CA GLY A 244 8.85 -15.03 -15.00
C GLY A 244 7.47 -15.19 -14.36
N VAL A 245 7.19 -14.48 -13.26
CA VAL A 245 5.86 -14.47 -12.67
C VAL A 245 4.95 -13.57 -13.51
N GLU A 246 3.81 -14.12 -13.92
CA GLU A 246 2.80 -13.39 -14.69
C GLU A 246 2.11 -12.32 -13.85
N LEU A 247 1.79 -11.20 -14.51
CA LEU A 247 0.92 -10.17 -13.92
C LEU A 247 -0.52 -10.33 -14.42
N VAL A 248 -1.46 -10.30 -13.51
CA VAL A 248 -2.90 -10.24 -13.78
C VAL A 248 -3.47 -9.02 -13.09
N GLY A 249 -4.00 -8.07 -13.86
CA GLY A 249 -4.48 -6.79 -13.32
C GLY A 249 -3.41 -5.98 -12.57
N GLY A 250 -2.14 -6.07 -12.98
CA GLY A 250 -1.02 -5.39 -12.30
C GLY A 250 -0.52 -6.10 -11.05
N ARG A 251 -1.03 -7.30 -10.73
CA ARG A 251 -0.66 -8.08 -9.54
C ARG A 251 0.03 -9.38 -9.92
N LEU A 252 0.98 -9.83 -9.10
CA LEU A 252 1.66 -11.10 -9.28
C LEU A 252 0.66 -12.26 -9.16
N GLN A 253 0.54 -13.04 -10.22
CA GLN A 253 -0.35 -14.20 -10.28
C GLN A 253 -0.05 -15.16 -9.14
N ALA A 254 -1.06 -15.53 -8.35
CA ALA A 254 -0.94 -16.46 -7.24
C ALA A 254 -2.20 -17.32 -7.10
N ASN A 255 -2.00 -18.62 -6.91
CA ASN A 255 -3.10 -19.57 -6.71
C ASN A 255 -3.41 -19.72 -5.22
N ALA A 256 -4.49 -19.05 -4.77
CA ALA A 256 -4.90 -19.09 -3.37
C ALA A 256 -5.19 -20.51 -2.87
N SER A 257 -5.81 -21.38 -3.67
CA SER A 257 -6.12 -22.76 -3.27
C SER A 257 -4.89 -23.66 -3.15
N ALA A 258 -3.77 -23.28 -3.79
CA ALA A 258 -2.50 -23.99 -3.77
C ALA A 258 -1.43 -23.32 -2.89
N GLY A 259 -1.84 -22.51 -1.92
CA GLY A 259 -0.94 -21.84 -0.97
C GLY A 259 -0.19 -20.67 -1.57
N LEU A 260 -0.79 -19.96 -2.54
CA LEU A 260 -0.25 -18.76 -3.17
C LEU A 260 1.00 -19.02 -4.03
N ILE A 261 1.13 -20.23 -4.56
CA ILE A 261 2.13 -20.53 -5.58
C ILE A 261 1.81 -19.75 -6.86
N THR A 262 2.85 -19.23 -7.51
CA THR A 262 2.74 -18.53 -8.80
C THR A 262 2.75 -19.52 -9.98
N ASN A 263 2.66 -19.01 -11.21
CA ASN A 263 2.92 -19.79 -12.42
C ASN A 263 4.35 -20.36 -12.47
N VAL A 264 5.30 -19.79 -11.70
CA VAL A 264 6.69 -20.27 -11.62
C VAL A 264 6.84 -21.26 -10.44
N PRO A 265 7.08 -22.56 -10.67
CA PRO A 265 7.19 -23.54 -9.62
C PRO A 265 8.30 -23.23 -8.62
N GLY A 266 7.96 -23.04 -7.37
CA GLY A 266 8.90 -22.71 -6.29
C GLY A 266 8.91 -21.24 -5.90
N ILE A 267 8.20 -20.38 -6.63
CA ILE A 267 7.95 -18.98 -6.28
C ILE A 267 6.50 -18.82 -5.79
N TYR A 268 6.33 -18.09 -4.72
CA TYR A 268 5.06 -17.75 -4.08
C TYR A 268 4.92 -16.24 -3.99
N ALA A 269 3.70 -15.70 -4.12
CA ALA A 269 3.44 -14.26 -3.96
C ALA A 269 2.38 -14.04 -2.88
N ILE A 270 2.69 -13.18 -1.91
CA ILE A 270 1.87 -12.92 -0.73
C ILE A 270 1.66 -11.42 -0.50
N GLY A 271 0.69 -11.08 0.35
CA GLY A 271 0.35 -9.69 0.67
C GLY A 271 -0.19 -8.94 -0.55
N ASP A 272 -0.03 -7.64 -0.54
CA ASP A 272 -0.59 -6.73 -1.54
C ASP A 272 -0.09 -6.98 -2.97
N ALA A 273 1.09 -7.60 -3.11
CA ALA A 273 1.66 -7.90 -4.42
C ALA A 273 0.87 -8.92 -5.24
N ASN A 274 0.03 -9.77 -4.61
CA ASN A 274 -0.65 -10.89 -5.27
C ASN A 274 -2.02 -10.53 -5.86
N THR A 275 -2.58 -11.46 -6.66
CA THR A 275 -3.79 -11.27 -7.47
C THR A 275 -5.11 -11.33 -6.71
N ASP A 276 -5.17 -11.47 -5.39
CA ASP A 276 -6.45 -11.47 -4.69
C ASP A 276 -7.02 -10.06 -4.44
N GLY A 277 -6.20 -9.03 -4.67
CA GLY A 277 -6.63 -7.63 -4.68
C GLY A 277 -6.91 -7.03 -3.29
N THR A 278 -6.60 -7.75 -2.22
CA THR A 278 -6.76 -7.24 -0.86
C THR A 278 -5.46 -6.61 -0.37
N THR A 279 -5.54 -5.36 0.10
CA THR A 279 -4.36 -4.55 0.50
C THR A 279 -4.50 -4.10 1.96
N ASN A 280 -4.13 -4.96 2.90
CA ASN A 280 -4.09 -4.63 4.32
C ASN A 280 -3.19 -5.58 5.11
N VAL A 281 -2.82 -5.20 6.34
CA VAL A 281 -1.94 -5.99 7.21
C VAL A 281 -2.52 -7.35 7.58
N PRO A 282 -3.81 -7.49 8.00
CA PRO A 282 -4.41 -8.79 8.26
C PRO A 282 -4.31 -9.75 7.07
N HIS A 283 -4.54 -9.25 5.86
CA HIS A 283 -4.38 -10.02 4.64
C HIS A 283 -2.92 -10.45 4.41
N ALA A 284 -1.97 -9.54 4.57
CA ALA A 284 -0.55 -9.86 4.44
C ALA A 284 -0.11 -10.96 5.43
N LEU A 285 -0.57 -10.87 6.69
CA LEU A 285 -0.32 -11.90 7.72
C LEU A 285 -0.97 -13.24 7.36
N PHE A 286 -2.24 -13.23 6.94
CA PHE A 286 -2.97 -14.43 6.55
C PHE A 286 -2.30 -15.15 5.38
N THR A 287 -1.96 -14.41 4.32
CA THR A 287 -1.31 -14.97 3.12
C THR A 287 0.08 -15.48 3.42
N GLY A 288 0.84 -14.80 4.26
CA GLY A 288 2.13 -15.26 4.77
C GLY A 288 2.02 -16.57 5.52
N LYS A 289 1.09 -16.68 6.48
CA LYS A 289 0.80 -17.92 7.21
C LYS A 289 0.39 -19.05 6.27
N ARG A 290 -0.52 -18.77 5.32
CA ARG A 290 -1.00 -19.76 4.35
C ARG A 290 0.14 -20.30 3.50
N ALA A 291 0.96 -19.41 2.92
CA ALA A 291 2.12 -19.82 2.13
C ALA A 291 3.09 -20.67 2.95
N ALA A 292 3.38 -20.30 4.19
CA ALA A 292 4.28 -21.05 5.07
C ALA A 292 3.80 -22.49 5.31
N VAL A 293 2.50 -22.70 5.59
CA VAL A 293 1.91 -24.03 5.79
C VAL A 293 2.05 -24.89 4.53
N PHE A 294 1.70 -24.36 3.37
CA PHE A 294 1.80 -25.08 2.10
C PHE A 294 3.25 -25.36 1.69
N LEU A 295 4.15 -24.43 1.97
CA LEU A 295 5.59 -24.61 1.74
C LEU A 295 6.15 -25.75 2.59
N HIS A 296 5.79 -25.79 3.89
CA HIS A 296 6.27 -26.82 4.80
C HIS A 296 5.91 -28.23 4.30
N GLY A 297 4.68 -28.46 3.86
CA GLY A 297 4.22 -29.73 3.33
C GLY A 297 4.90 -30.17 2.01
N LYS A 298 5.64 -29.27 1.35
CA LYS A 298 6.37 -29.55 0.09
C LYS A 298 7.88 -29.74 0.28
N PHE A 299 8.40 -29.60 1.50
CA PHE A 299 9.76 -30.00 1.78
C PHE A 299 9.80 -31.51 1.97
N PRO A 300 10.76 -32.23 1.35
CA PRO A 300 10.94 -33.62 1.66
C PRO A 300 11.26 -33.81 3.16
N PRO A 301 10.70 -34.85 3.81
CA PRO A 301 11.04 -35.13 5.20
C PRO A 301 12.56 -35.16 5.33
N ARG A 302 13.10 -34.44 6.29
CA ARG A 302 14.49 -34.68 6.71
C ARG A 302 14.47 -36.05 7.38
N PHE A 303 15.08 -37.03 6.76
CA PHE A 303 15.41 -38.25 7.46
C PHE A 303 16.34 -37.86 8.62
N LEU A 304 15.86 -38.10 9.82
CA LEU A 304 16.63 -37.98 11.05
C LEU A 304 17.79 -38.98 11.04
#